data_2d6b067e3f9efa55598ab4c7008ebf64
#
_entry.id   2d6b067e3f9efa55598ab4c7008ebf64
#
_cell.length_a   1.000
_cell.length_b   1.000
_cell.length_c   1.000
_cell.angle_alpha   90.00
_cell.angle_beta   90.00
_cell.angle_gamma   90.00
#
_symmetry.space_group_name_H-M   'P 1'
#
loop_
_entity.id
_entity.type
_entity.pdbx_description
1 polymer ?
#
loop_
_entity_poly.entity_id
_entity_poly.type
_entity_poly.pdbx_seq_one_letter_code
_entity_poly.pdbx_strand_id
1 'polypeptide(L)'
;MAYSNAQFLAKIKDSVIMDAKRSGILASLTAAQALIESGSGNSGLTQKANNLFGIKGEYNGQYVTMKTQEWSPSKGYYTVEAKFRKYPSWEASISDHTDFLLRNSRYKNLIGVKDYKVACQLIHQDGYATSPTYAQALIKTIETHRLYEWDGAPEPVPEPIDPYAGIVTASALRVRTGPGTNYAVKQSGGQQLMLPKGMVIAICEHCNGWGRISDISGWVSLEYITK
;
A
#
# COMPACT_ATOMS: atom_id res chain seq x y z
N MET A 1 -7.94 -11.13 18.97
CA MET A 1 -9.23 -11.18 18.28
C MET A 1 -8.99 -11.26 16.78
N ALA A 2 -9.83 -12.01 16.05
CA ALA A 2 -9.73 -12.08 14.59
C ALA A 2 -10.24 -10.77 13.97
N TYR A 3 -9.62 -10.35 12.88
CA TYR A 3 -10.08 -9.18 12.11
C TYR A 3 -11.32 -9.56 11.29
N SER A 4 -12.32 -8.67 11.27
CA SER A 4 -13.33 -8.69 10.21
C SER A 4 -12.74 -8.18 8.89
N ASN A 5 -13.37 -8.47 7.74
CA ASN A 5 -12.94 -7.93 6.45
C ASN A 5 -12.81 -6.40 6.47
N ALA A 6 -13.79 -5.72 7.07
CA ALA A 6 -13.78 -4.25 7.16
C ALA A 6 -12.60 -3.72 8.00
N GLN A 7 -12.30 -4.34 9.14
CA GLN A 7 -11.16 -3.96 9.99
C GLN A 7 -9.83 -4.22 9.28
N PHE A 8 -9.72 -5.36 8.60
CA PHE A 8 -8.53 -5.69 7.82
C PHE A 8 -8.30 -4.68 6.70
N LEU A 9 -9.33 -4.44 5.89
CA LEU A 9 -9.26 -3.49 4.78
C LEU A 9 -8.93 -2.07 5.25
N ALA A 10 -9.56 -1.60 6.32
CA ALA A 10 -9.25 -0.29 6.90
C ALA A 10 -7.76 -0.18 7.30
N LYS A 11 -7.19 -1.27 7.83
CA LYS A 11 -5.78 -1.30 8.27
C LYS A 11 -4.79 -1.26 7.11
N ILE A 12 -5.10 -1.85 5.95
CA ILE A 12 -4.18 -1.91 4.80
C ILE A 12 -4.41 -0.80 3.78
N LYS A 13 -5.52 -0.07 3.84
CA LYS A 13 -5.98 0.88 2.82
C LYS A 13 -4.89 1.84 2.37
N ASP A 14 -4.33 2.60 3.30
CA ASP A 14 -3.34 3.64 2.98
C ASP A 14 -2.08 3.03 2.35
N SER A 15 -1.64 1.87 2.87
CA SER A 15 -0.47 1.18 2.34
C SER A 15 -0.66 0.69 0.91
N VAL A 16 -1.81 0.10 0.58
CA VAL A 16 -2.05 -0.38 -0.80
C VAL A 16 -2.27 0.76 -1.78
N ILE A 17 -2.93 1.87 -1.36
CA ILE A 17 -3.09 3.06 -2.20
C ILE A 17 -1.72 3.71 -2.48
N MET A 18 -0.89 3.85 -1.46
CA MET A 18 0.46 4.38 -1.61
C MET A 18 1.32 3.51 -2.53
N ASP A 19 1.24 2.20 -2.35
CA ASP A 19 2.00 1.25 -3.15
C ASP A 19 1.53 1.20 -4.61
N ALA A 20 0.23 1.33 -4.87
CA ALA A 20 -0.34 1.46 -6.21
C ALA A 20 0.19 2.71 -6.95
N LYS A 21 0.31 3.84 -6.26
CA LYS A 21 0.91 5.06 -6.81
C LYS A 21 2.37 4.87 -7.19
N ARG A 22 3.14 4.13 -6.39
CA ARG A 22 4.54 3.81 -6.64
C ARG A 22 4.73 2.86 -7.81
N SER A 23 3.89 1.85 -7.91
CA SER A 23 4.07 0.69 -8.80
C SER A 23 3.31 0.77 -10.10
N GLY A 24 2.21 1.51 -10.13
CA GLY A 24 1.24 1.51 -11.23
C GLY A 24 0.34 0.27 -11.28
N ILE A 25 0.37 -0.59 -10.25
CA ILE A 25 -0.54 -1.73 -10.08
C ILE A 25 -1.73 -1.29 -9.23
N LEU A 26 -2.95 -1.67 -9.62
CA LEU A 26 -4.19 -1.22 -8.97
C LEU A 26 -4.24 -1.59 -7.48
N ALA A 27 -4.63 -0.63 -6.66
CA ALA A 27 -4.82 -0.80 -5.21
C ALA A 27 -5.88 -1.87 -4.91
N SER A 28 -6.98 -1.87 -5.68
CA SER A 28 -8.06 -2.85 -5.56
C SER A 28 -7.57 -4.28 -5.76
N LEU A 29 -6.71 -4.52 -6.76
CA LEU A 29 -6.13 -5.83 -7.02
C LEU A 29 -5.29 -6.30 -5.83
N THR A 30 -4.36 -5.48 -5.38
CA THR A 30 -3.47 -5.79 -4.24
C THR A 30 -4.27 -6.02 -2.95
N ALA A 31 -5.29 -5.20 -2.68
CA ALA A 31 -6.14 -5.35 -1.50
C ALA A 31 -6.98 -6.64 -1.55
N ALA A 32 -7.55 -6.99 -2.71
CA ALA A 32 -8.32 -8.21 -2.88
C ALA A 32 -7.44 -9.45 -2.71
N GLN A 33 -6.24 -9.46 -3.29
CA GLN A 33 -5.27 -10.53 -3.07
C GLN A 33 -4.90 -10.65 -1.58
N ALA A 34 -4.54 -9.53 -0.92
CA ALA A 34 -4.20 -9.54 0.50
C ALA A 34 -5.34 -10.12 1.36
N LEU A 35 -6.59 -9.75 1.07
CA LEU A 35 -7.76 -10.25 1.80
C LEU A 35 -7.95 -11.76 1.62
N ILE A 36 -7.89 -12.26 0.39
CA ILE A 36 -8.09 -13.68 0.07
C ILE A 36 -6.94 -14.53 0.61
N GLU A 37 -5.70 -14.17 0.30
CA GLU A 37 -4.50 -14.96 0.62
C GLU A 37 -4.23 -15.02 2.13
N SER A 38 -4.54 -13.96 2.86
CA SER A 38 -4.31 -13.89 4.31
C SER A 38 -5.50 -14.36 5.16
N GLY A 39 -6.66 -14.64 4.54
CA GLY A 39 -7.91 -14.82 5.29
C GLY A 39 -8.23 -13.59 6.15
N SER A 40 -8.21 -12.41 5.54
CA SER A 40 -8.42 -11.12 6.21
C SER A 40 -7.40 -10.85 7.33
N GLY A 41 -6.16 -11.25 7.13
CA GLY A 41 -5.08 -11.10 8.12
C GLY A 41 -5.10 -12.14 9.24
N ASN A 42 -6.00 -13.12 9.19
CA ASN A 42 -6.19 -14.10 10.27
C ASN A 42 -5.44 -15.42 10.02
N SER A 43 -4.79 -15.61 8.89
CA SER A 43 -4.03 -16.84 8.63
C SER A 43 -2.87 -17.00 9.62
N GLY A 44 -2.53 -18.25 9.93
CA GLY A 44 -1.41 -18.55 10.82
C GLY A 44 -0.08 -18.01 10.30
N LEU A 45 0.10 -17.92 8.97
CA LEU A 45 1.28 -17.32 8.37
C LEU A 45 1.31 -15.80 8.60
N THR A 46 0.19 -15.12 8.39
CA THR A 46 0.10 -13.68 8.65
C THR A 46 0.40 -13.35 10.12
N GLN A 47 -0.14 -14.12 11.06
CA GLN A 47 0.07 -13.91 12.50
C GLN A 47 1.54 -14.11 12.92
N LYS A 48 2.24 -15.10 12.32
CA LYS A 48 3.63 -15.43 12.67
C LYS A 48 4.66 -14.60 11.94
N ALA A 49 4.34 -14.13 10.73
CA ALA A 49 5.32 -13.61 9.79
C ALA A 49 4.92 -12.30 9.11
N ASN A 50 3.77 -11.71 9.41
CA ASN A 50 3.20 -10.56 8.70
C ASN A 50 3.12 -10.79 7.16
N ASN A 51 3.09 -12.03 6.70
CA ASN A 51 3.08 -12.38 5.29
C ASN A 51 1.63 -12.51 4.80
N LEU A 52 1.18 -11.50 4.08
CA LEU A 52 -0.20 -11.39 3.60
C LEU A 52 -0.48 -12.20 2.32
N PHE A 53 0.55 -12.57 1.57
CA PHE A 53 0.42 -13.12 0.22
C PHE A 53 1.00 -14.52 0.07
N GLY A 54 1.48 -15.13 1.14
CA GLY A 54 2.06 -16.47 1.08
C GLY A 54 3.39 -16.54 0.31
N ILE A 55 4.14 -15.45 0.22
CA ILE A 55 5.39 -15.42 -0.56
C ILE A 55 6.45 -16.29 0.12
N LYS A 56 6.96 -17.26 -0.64
CA LYS A 56 8.00 -18.19 -0.21
C LYS A 56 9.40 -17.55 -0.27
N GLY A 57 10.33 -18.12 0.51
CA GLY A 57 11.73 -17.68 0.57
C GLY A 57 12.04 -16.84 1.81
N GLU A 58 12.95 -15.90 1.67
CA GLU A 58 13.45 -15.04 2.74
C GLU A 58 13.29 -13.56 2.38
N TYR A 59 13.01 -12.75 3.39
CA TYR A 59 13.01 -11.30 3.30
C TYR A 59 14.11 -10.74 4.21
N ASN A 60 15.17 -10.20 3.62
CA ASN A 60 16.38 -9.75 4.34
C ASN A 60 16.92 -10.82 5.34
N GLY A 61 16.96 -12.08 4.88
CA GLY A 61 17.40 -13.21 5.71
C GLY A 61 16.37 -13.71 6.73
N GLN A 62 15.17 -13.10 6.80
CA GLN A 62 14.11 -13.46 7.75
C GLN A 62 13.06 -14.37 7.09
N TYR A 63 12.74 -15.47 7.76
CA TYR A 63 11.70 -16.41 7.31
C TYR A 63 11.06 -17.17 8.49
N VAL A 64 9.94 -17.83 8.19
CA VAL A 64 9.34 -18.85 9.03
C VAL A 64 9.19 -20.13 8.22
N THR A 65 9.38 -21.29 8.84
CA THR A 65 9.10 -22.59 8.21
C THR A 65 7.69 -23.02 8.58
N MET A 66 6.89 -23.37 7.57
CA MET A 66 5.53 -23.88 7.77
C MET A 66 5.25 -25.05 6.82
N LYS A 67 4.39 -25.97 7.28
CA LYS A 67 3.84 -27.02 6.42
C LYS A 67 2.84 -26.41 5.44
N THR A 68 2.97 -26.75 4.16
CA THR A 68 2.06 -26.38 3.09
C THR A 68 1.73 -27.59 2.25
N GLN A 69 0.56 -27.57 1.61
CA GLN A 69 0.18 -28.59 0.64
C GLN A 69 0.63 -28.16 -0.75
N GLU A 70 1.30 -29.05 -1.43
CA GLU A 70 1.67 -28.92 -2.84
C GLU A 70 0.92 -30.00 -3.65
N TRP A 71 0.73 -29.75 -4.93
CA TRP A 71 0.16 -30.71 -5.84
C TRP A 71 1.13 -31.02 -6.97
N SER A 72 1.24 -32.27 -7.34
CA SER A 72 1.94 -32.66 -8.57
C SER A 72 1.18 -33.75 -9.31
N PRO A 73 1.31 -33.84 -10.65
CA PRO A 73 0.67 -34.91 -11.43
C PRO A 73 1.03 -36.32 -10.97
N SER A 74 2.24 -36.53 -10.46
CA SER A 74 2.78 -37.81 -10.05
C SER A 74 2.41 -38.23 -8.61
N LYS A 75 2.14 -37.23 -7.71
CA LYS A 75 1.92 -37.51 -6.27
C LYS A 75 0.55 -37.07 -5.76
N GLY A 76 -0.24 -36.34 -6.56
CA GLY A 76 -1.43 -35.66 -6.06
C GLY A 76 -1.08 -34.58 -5.04
N TYR A 77 -1.92 -34.42 -4.01
CA TYR A 77 -1.63 -33.50 -2.89
C TYR A 77 -0.65 -34.15 -1.92
N TYR A 78 0.41 -33.43 -1.57
CA TYR A 78 1.39 -33.85 -0.57
C TYR A 78 1.84 -32.67 0.30
N THR A 79 2.21 -32.95 1.55
CA THR A 79 2.63 -31.93 2.50
C THR A 79 4.14 -31.79 2.45
N VAL A 80 4.60 -30.53 2.37
CA VAL A 80 6.04 -30.19 2.46
C VAL A 80 6.25 -29.10 3.49
N GLU A 81 7.45 -29.02 4.03
CA GLU A 81 7.89 -27.84 4.76
C GLU A 81 8.50 -26.83 3.80
N ALA A 82 8.07 -25.58 3.88
CA ALA A 82 8.57 -24.50 3.04
C ALA A 82 8.92 -23.29 3.90
N LYS A 83 9.94 -22.54 3.48
CA LYS A 83 10.27 -21.23 4.03
C LYS A 83 9.31 -20.20 3.43
N PHE A 84 8.77 -19.35 4.27
CA PHE A 84 7.95 -18.20 3.90
C PHE A 84 8.60 -16.92 4.44
N ARG A 85 8.60 -15.87 3.65
CA ARG A 85 9.16 -14.56 4.03
C ARG A 85 8.53 -14.06 5.31
N LYS A 86 9.37 -13.56 6.23
CA LYS A 86 8.93 -12.90 7.46
C LYS A 86 9.19 -11.41 7.36
N TYR A 87 8.13 -10.63 7.48
CA TYR A 87 8.17 -9.18 7.34
C TYR A 87 8.07 -8.49 8.70
N PRO A 88 8.67 -7.29 8.85
CA PRO A 88 8.52 -6.47 10.05
C PRO A 88 7.09 -5.95 10.25
N SER A 89 6.34 -5.78 9.14
CA SER A 89 4.98 -5.23 9.16
C SER A 89 4.18 -5.66 7.93
N TRP A 90 2.86 -5.36 7.92
CA TRP A 90 2.01 -5.60 6.76
C TRP A 90 2.35 -4.69 5.58
N GLU A 91 2.77 -3.45 5.85
CA GLU A 91 3.23 -2.49 4.83
C GLU A 91 4.44 -3.06 4.07
N ALA A 92 5.40 -3.65 4.79
CA ALA A 92 6.55 -4.30 4.16
C ALA A 92 6.14 -5.50 3.31
N SER A 93 5.14 -6.28 3.75
CA SER A 93 4.59 -7.39 2.97
C SER A 93 3.91 -6.91 1.69
N ILE A 94 3.15 -5.82 1.74
CA ILE A 94 2.48 -5.20 0.58
C ILE A 94 3.53 -4.72 -0.42
N SER A 95 4.51 -3.96 0.05
CA SER A 95 5.55 -3.42 -0.83
C SER A 95 6.38 -4.53 -1.50
N ASP A 96 6.78 -5.57 -0.76
CA ASP A 96 7.55 -6.67 -1.33
C ASP A 96 6.73 -7.55 -2.28
N HIS A 97 5.42 -7.71 -2.03
CA HIS A 97 4.52 -8.38 -2.98
C HIS A 97 4.49 -7.64 -4.32
N THR A 98 4.31 -6.34 -4.29
CA THR A 98 4.29 -5.55 -5.53
C THR A 98 5.65 -5.55 -6.21
N ASP A 99 6.74 -5.46 -5.45
CA ASP A 99 8.09 -5.63 -6.00
C ASP A 99 8.32 -7.02 -6.60
N PHE A 100 7.73 -8.06 -6.05
CA PHE A 100 7.73 -9.39 -6.64
C PHE A 100 7.02 -9.38 -8.01
N LEU A 101 5.87 -8.74 -8.13
CA LEU A 101 5.17 -8.60 -9.41
C LEU A 101 6.00 -7.78 -10.42
N LEU A 102 6.57 -6.65 -10.01
CA LEU A 102 7.39 -5.79 -10.88
C LEU A 102 8.67 -6.48 -11.40
N ARG A 103 9.31 -7.30 -10.57
CA ARG A 103 10.54 -8.04 -10.93
C ARG A 103 10.27 -9.23 -11.86
N ASN A 104 9.06 -9.75 -11.88
CA ASN A 104 8.66 -10.88 -12.73
C ASN A 104 8.12 -10.37 -14.07
N SER A 105 8.81 -10.70 -15.15
CA SER A 105 8.44 -10.23 -16.50
C SER A 105 7.02 -10.60 -16.93
N ARG A 106 6.48 -11.73 -16.40
CA ARG A 106 5.14 -12.20 -16.71
C ARG A 106 4.02 -11.25 -16.24
N TYR A 107 4.26 -10.46 -15.21
CA TYR A 107 3.27 -9.54 -14.62
C TYR A 107 3.42 -8.09 -15.10
N LYS A 108 4.32 -7.80 -16.04
CA LYS A 108 4.55 -6.43 -16.55
C LYS A 108 3.31 -5.80 -17.19
N ASN A 109 2.42 -6.63 -17.73
CA ASN A 109 1.15 -6.22 -18.32
C ASN A 109 0.14 -5.64 -17.32
N LEU A 110 0.37 -5.80 -16.01
CA LEU A 110 -0.46 -5.22 -14.94
C LEU A 110 -0.16 -3.73 -14.74
N ILE A 111 1.02 -3.25 -15.13
CA ILE A 111 1.45 -1.87 -14.88
C ILE A 111 0.62 -0.91 -15.74
N GLY A 112 -0.05 0.05 -15.08
CA GLY A 112 -0.84 1.07 -15.75
C GLY A 112 -2.24 0.62 -16.21
N VAL A 113 -2.65 -0.63 -15.95
CA VAL A 113 -4.03 -1.09 -16.16
C VAL A 113 -4.98 -0.23 -15.32
N LYS A 114 -6.11 0.18 -15.92
CA LYS A 114 -7.12 1.05 -15.28
C LYS A 114 -8.40 0.31 -14.90
N ASP A 115 -8.65 -0.83 -15.52
CA ASP A 115 -9.83 -1.66 -15.26
C ASP A 115 -9.44 -2.84 -14.38
N TYR A 116 -10.01 -2.89 -13.16
CA TYR A 116 -9.75 -3.97 -12.20
C TYR A 116 -10.16 -5.34 -12.72
N LYS A 117 -11.19 -5.44 -13.58
CA LYS A 117 -11.61 -6.73 -14.17
C LYS A 117 -10.54 -7.27 -15.11
N VAL A 118 -9.97 -6.37 -15.92
CA VAL A 118 -8.82 -6.69 -16.78
C VAL A 118 -7.62 -7.10 -15.93
N ALA A 119 -7.29 -6.35 -14.88
CA ALA A 119 -6.18 -6.68 -14.00
C ALA A 119 -6.35 -8.06 -13.31
N CYS A 120 -7.58 -8.39 -12.86
CA CYS A 120 -7.87 -9.71 -12.28
C CYS A 120 -7.74 -10.86 -13.29
N GLN A 121 -8.09 -10.63 -14.54
CA GLN A 121 -7.90 -11.63 -15.61
C GLN A 121 -6.43 -11.83 -15.93
N LEU A 122 -5.68 -10.75 -16.08
CA LEU A 122 -4.24 -10.78 -16.38
C LEU A 122 -3.46 -11.51 -15.28
N ILE A 123 -3.62 -11.15 -14.01
CA ILE A 123 -2.88 -11.79 -12.91
C ILE A 123 -3.14 -13.31 -12.85
N HIS A 124 -4.36 -13.74 -13.18
CA HIS A 124 -4.70 -15.17 -13.29
C HIS A 124 -4.06 -15.84 -14.52
N GLN A 125 -4.15 -15.22 -15.70
CA GLN A 125 -3.54 -15.71 -16.94
C GLN A 125 -2.01 -15.81 -16.81
N ASP A 126 -1.40 -14.90 -16.09
CA ASP A 126 0.03 -14.89 -15.79
C ASP A 126 0.45 -15.97 -14.77
N GLY A 127 -0.51 -16.74 -14.27
CA GLY A 127 -0.25 -17.91 -13.42
C GLY A 127 0.08 -17.58 -11.97
N TYR A 128 -0.49 -16.50 -11.42
CA TYR A 128 -0.35 -16.19 -10.00
C TYR A 128 -1.00 -17.26 -9.12
N ALA A 129 -2.15 -17.76 -9.53
CA ALA A 129 -2.85 -18.87 -8.88
C ALA A 129 -3.35 -19.88 -9.91
N THR A 130 -3.43 -21.14 -9.51
CA THR A 130 -3.85 -22.26 -10.37
C THR A 130 -5.37 -22.47 -10.37
N SER A 131 -6.11 -21.88 -9.43
CA SER A 131 -7.57 -22.03 -9.35
C SER A 131 -8.25 -21.37 -10.55
N PRO A 132 -9.09 -22.09 -11.31
CA PRO A 132 -9.78 -21.53 -12.48
C PRO A 132 -10.76 -20.41 -12.12
N THR A 133 -11.15 -20.29 -10.86
CA THR A 133 -12.09 -19.28 -10.37
C THR A 133 -11.38 -18.08 -9.71
N TYR A 134 -10.04 -18.01 -9.78
CA TYR A 134 -9.27 -16.98 -9.06
C TYR A 134 -9.63 -15.55 -9.49
N ALA A 135 -9.69 -15.31 -10.81
CA ALA A 135 -10.06 -13.99 -11.34
C ALA A 135 -11.47 -13.57 -10.86
N GLN A 136 -12.44 -14.50 -10.90
CA GLN A 136 -13.80 -14.22 -10.44
C GLN A 136 -13.86 -13.96 -8.93
N ALA A 137 -13.07 -14.68 -8.14
CA ALA A 137 -12.96 -14.44 -6.70
C ALA A 137 -12.42 -13.07 -6.39
N LEU A 138 -11.38 -12.61 -7.10
CA LEU A 138 -10.83 -11.26 -6.99
C LEU A 138 -11.87 -10.20 -7.37
N ILE A 139 -12.53 -10.34 -8.55
CA ILE A 139 -13.56 -9.41 -9.02
C ILE A 139 -14.69 -9.30 -7.97
N LYS A 140 -15.21 -10.45 -7.52
CA LYS A 140 -16.26 -10.47 -6.50
C LYS A 140 -15.84 -9.78 -5.21
N THR A 141 -14.60 -9.98 -4.77
CA THR A 141 -14.05 -9.34 -3.57
C THR A 141 -13.97 -7.82 -3.76
N ILE A 142 -13.45 -7.37 -4.89
CA ILE A 142 -13.34 -5.95 -5.23
C ILE A 142 -14.73 -5.30 -5.25
N GLU A 143 -15.71 -5.92 -5.90
CA GLU A 143 -17.08 -5.40 -6.00
C GLU A 143 -17.80 -5.40 -4.65
N THR A 144 -17.69 -6.50 -3.88
CA THR A 144 -18.34 -6.64 -2.56
C THR A 144 -17.87 -5.57 -1.57
N HIS A 145 -16.58 -5.24 -1.61
CA HIS A 145 -15.97 -4.28 -0.70
C HIS A 145 -15.73 -2.91 -1.33
N ARG A 146 -16.19 -2.69 -2.57
CA ARG A 146 -16.04 -1.44 -3.34
C ARG A 146 -14.58 -0.99 -3.44
N LEU A 147 -13.63 -1.93 -3.53
CA LEU A 147 -12.20 -1.61 -3.54
C LEU A 147 -11.78 -0.83 -4.79
N TYR A 148 -12.55 -0.91 -5.89
CA TYR A 148 -12.34 -0.11 -7.10
C TYR A 148 -12.33 1.40 -6.83
N GLU A 149 -12.95 1.87 -5.74
CA GLU A 149 -12.88 3.27 -5.31
C GLU A 149 -11.46 3.69 -4.88
N TRP A 150 -10.60 2.72 -4.58
CA TRP A 150 -9.22 2.97 -4.19
C TRP A 150 -8.28 3.17 -5.39
N ASP A 151 -8.71 2.76 -6.60
CA ASP A 151 -7.91 2.84 -7.82
C ASP A 151 -7.92 4.21 -8.48
N GLY A 152 -8.90 5.01 -8.17
CA GLY A 152 -9.18 6.23 -8.91
C GLY A 152 -9.73 7.38 -8.07
N ALA A 153 -9.40 7.47 -6.78
CA ALA A 153 -9.48 8.78 -6.17
C ALA A 153 -8.49 9.66 -6.96
N PRO A 154 -8.95 10.66 -7.73
CA PRO A 154 -8.02 11.61 -8.32
C PRO A 154 -7.12 12.07 -7.18
N GLU A 155 -5.81 12.20 -7.43
CA GLU A 155 -4.94 12.92 -6.50
C GLU A 155 -5.74 14.17 -6.13
N PRO A 156 -5.98 14.42 -4.83
CA PRO A 156 -6.69 15.62 -4.46
C PRO A 156 -5.97 16.78 -5.11
N VAL A 157 -6.64 17.41 -6.06
CA VAL A 157 -6.07 18.54 -6.80
C VAL A 157 -5.89 19.64 -5.76
N PRO A 158 -4.67 20.14 -5.55
CA PRO A 158 -4.47 21.24 -4.63
C PRO A 158 -5.34 22.42 -5.06
N GLU A 159 -6.17 22.92 -4.17
CA GLU A 159 -6.96 24.11 -4.44
C GLU A 159 -6.10 25.33 -4.17
N PRO A 160 -5.88 26.20 -5.19
CA PRO A 160 -5.24 27.49 -4.96
C PRO A 160 -6.12 28.34 -4.06
N ILE A 161 -5.53 28.96 -3.08
CA ILE A 161 -6.20 29.87 -2.15
C ILE A 161 -5.46 31.23 -2.15
N ASP A 162 -6.12 32.25 -1.66
CA ASP A 162 -5.42 33.51 -1.33
C ASP A 162 -4.37 33.21 -0.25
N PRO A 163 -3.09 33.48 -0.52
CA PRO A 163 -2.03 33.17 0.42
C PRO A 163 -2.22 33.85 1.78
N TYR A 164 -2.03 33.10 2.84
CA TYR A 164 -2.08 33.66 4.18
C TYR A 164 -0.88 33.24 5.03
N ALA A 165 -0.57 34.05 6.04
CA ALA A 165 0.46 33.74 7.03
C ALA A 165 -0.08 32.71 8.05
N GLY A 166 0.62 31.58 8.21
CA GLY A 166 0.34 30.58 9.23
C GLY A 166 1.51 30.46 10.21
N ILE A 167 1.22 30.26 11.49
CA ILE A 167 2.20 30.08 12.56
C ILE A 167 2.27 28.62 12.96
N VAL A 168 3.47 28.05 12.97
CA VAL A 168 3.70 26.66 13.39
C VAL A 168 3.48 26.51 14.90
N THR A 169 2.60 25.62 15.31
CA THR A 169 2.27 25.33 16.71
C THR A 169 3.02 24.12 17.28
N ALA A 170 3.40 23.16 16.43
CA ALA A 170 4.19 21.99 16.82
C ALA A 170 5.63 22.38 17.18
N SER A 171 6.25 21.64 18.13
CA SER A 171 7.66 21.83 18.50
C SER A 171 8.62 21.64 17.32
N ALA A 172 8.27 20.72 16.39
CA ALA A 172 9.00 20.45 15.17
C ALA A 172 8.03 19.88 14.12
N LEU A 173 7.74 20.65 13.07
CA LEU A 173 6.80 20.27 12.01
C LEU A 173 7.55 19.82 10.76
N ARG A 174 7.33 18.58 10.35
CA ARG A 174 7.94 18.02 9.12
C ARG A 174 7.35 18.67 7.88
N VAL A 175 8.23 19.06 6.95
CA VAL A 175 7.83 19.47 5.60
C VAL A 175 7.91 18.26 4.68
N ARG A 176 6.84 17.96 3.94
CA ARG A 176 6.76 16.81 3.06
C ARG A 176 6.73 17.21 1.59
N THR A 177 6.99 16.23 0.72
CA THR A 177 6.98 16.43 -0.73
C THR A 177 5.56 16.48 -1.33
N GLY A 178 4.53 16.11 -0.56
CA GLY A 178 3.13 16.11 -0.96
C GLY A 178 2.18 16.17 0.24
N PRO A 179 0.85 16.33 -0.01
CA PRO A 179 -0.17 16.55 1.00
C PRO A 179 -0.60 15.25 1.69
N GLY A 180 0.22 14.71 2.59
CA GLY A 180 -0.08 13.49 3.35
C GLY A 180 1.12 12.95 4.12
N THR A 181 0.86 12.13 5.13
CA THR A 181 1.91 11.46 5.91
C THR A 181 2.67 10.40 5.11
N ASN A 182 2.10 9.93 4.01
CA ASN A 182 2.66 8.99 3.05
C ASN A 182 3.72 9.60 2.13
N TYR A 183 3.79 10.93 2.01
CA TYR A 183 4.82 11.58 1.21
C TYR A 183 6.14 11.70 2.00
N ALA A 184 7.25 11.60 1.27
CA ALA A 184 8.58 11.69 1.87
C ALA A 184 8.78 13.05 2.58
N VAL A 185 9.54 13.04 3.68
CA VAL A 185 9.98 14.28 4.31
C VAL A 185 11.03 14.95 3.41
N LYS A 186 10.83 16.22 3.09
CA LYS A 186 11.81 17.00 2.33
C LYS A 186 13.14 17.05 3.09
N GLN A 187 14.20 17.11 2.32
CA GLN A 187 15.54 17.26 2.86
C GLN A 187 16.13 18.62 2.47
N SER A 188 16.93 19.18 3.36
CA SER A 188 17.74 20.37 3.12
C SER A 188 19.13 20.13 3.75
N GLY A 189 20.17 20.23 2.94
CA GLY A 189 21.54 19.96 3.40
C GLY A 189 21.76 18.51 3.90
N GLY A 190 21.02 17.53 3.37
CA GLY A 190 21.11 16.10 3.79
C GLY A 190 20.36 15.77 5.08
N GLN A 191 19.66 16.75 5.69
CA GLN A 191 18.85 16.54 6.88
C GLN A 191 17.36 16.73 6.58
N GLN A 192 16.48 16.09 7.37
CA GLN A 192 15.04 16.29 7.24
C GLN A 192 14.67 17.75 7.51
N LEU A 193 13.90 18.35 6.60
CA LEU A 193 13.42 19.70 6.74
C LEU A 193 12.29 19.75 7.77
N MET A 194 12.55 20.44 8.88
CA MET A 194 11.61 20.62 9.99
C MET A 194 11.48 22.10 10.32
N LEU A 195 10.24 22.53 10.56
CA LEU A 195 9.93 23.90 10.94
C LEU A 195 9.77 23.98 12.46
N PRO A 196 10.46 24.92 13.14
CA PRO A 196 10.33 25.08 14.57
C PRO A 196 9.01 25.77 14.96
N LYS A 197 8.59 25.57 16.20
CA LYS A 197 7.43 26.26 16.78
C LYS A 197 7.61 27.79 16.69
N GLY A 198 6.52 28.47 16.34
CA GLY A 198 6.50 29.93 16.17
C GLY A 198 6.98 30.43 14.81
N MET A 199 7.47 29.55 13.94
CA MET A 199 7.84 29.95 12.60
C MET A 199 6.61 30.42 11.81
N VAL A 200 6.72 31.57 11.15
CA VAL A 200 5.68 32.07 10.24
C VAL A 200 5.97 31.56 8.83
N ILE A 201 4.96 30.99 8.18
CA ILE A 201 5.03 30.46 6.82
C ILE A 201 3.86 30.97 5.99
N ALA A 202 4.06 31.15 4.69
CA ALA A 202 2.99 31.50 3.77
C ALA A 202 2.36 30.22 3.18
N ILE A 203 1.07 30.03 3.42
CA ILE A 203 0.29 28.93 2.84
C ILE A 203 -0.44 29.44 1.59
N CYS A 204 -0.25 28.78 0.44
CA CYS A 204 -0.79 29.17 -0.86
C CYS A 204 -1.72 28.17 -1.52
N GLU A 205 -1.80 26.95 -1.01
CA GLU A 205 -2.72 25.92 -1.51
C GLU A 205 -3.19 25.04 -0.34
N HIS A 206 -4.40 24.52 -0.46
CA HIS A 206 -4.96 23.52 0.47
C HIS A 206 -5.21 22.18 -0.23
N CYS A 207 -5.01 21.09 0.50
CA CYS A 207 -5.29 19.75 0.03
C CYS A 207 -5.47 18.81 1.22
N ASN A 208 -6.69 18.29 1.46
CA ASN A 208 -6.97 17.27 2.48
C ASN A 208 -6.38 17.56 3.88
N GLY A 209 -6.54 18.78 4.38
CA GLY A 209 -6.00 19.16 5.69
C GLY A 209 -4.48 19.47 5.68
N TRP A 210 -3.87 19.54 4.49
CA TRP A 210 -2.48 19.97 4.29
C TRP A 210 -2.43 21.31 3.60
N GLY A 211 -1.43 22.13 3.98
CA GLY A 211 -1.13 23.40 3.36
C GLY A 211 0.21 23.38 2.63
N ARG A 212 0.24 23.89 1.40
CA ARG A 212 1.48 24.08 0.65
C ARG A 212 2.13 25.39 1.04
N ILE A 213 3.42 25.32 1.36
CA ILE A 213 4.23 26.49 1.67
C ILE A 213 4.78 27.05 0.35
N SER A 214 4.56 28.36 0.10
CA SER A 214 4.98 29.00 -1.15
C SER A 214 6.49 28.98 -1.35
N ASP A 215 7.27 29.33 -0.33
CA ASP A 215 8.71 29.60 -0.46
C ASP A 215 9.57 28.34 -0.59
N ILE A 216 9.13 27.22 -0.03
CA ILE A 216 9.89 25.96 -0.01
C ILE A 216 9.23 24.84 -0.78
N SER A 217 8.14 25.12 -1.49
CA SER A 217 7.39 24.16 -2.32
C SER A 217 7.16 22.81 -1.61
N GLY A 218 6.77 22.86 -0.34
CA GLY A 218 6.56 21.71 0.51
C GLY A 218 5.21 21.77 1.23
N TRP A 219 4.80 20.66 1.82
CA TRP A 219 3.50 20.48 2.46
C TRP A 219 3.64 20.27 3.95
N VAL A 220 2.76 20.90 4.72
CA VAL A 220 2.64 20.75 6.18
C VAL A 220 1.20 20.43 6.56
N SER A 221 1.00 19.67 7.64
CA SER A 221 -0.34 19.44 8.19
C SER A 221 -0.88 20.74 8.80
N LEU A 222 -2.08 21.13 8.36
CA LEU A 222 -2.77 22.33 8.86
C LEU A 222 -3.26 22.18 10.31
N GLU A 223 -3.30 20.96 10.83
CA GLU A 223 -3.57 20.69 12.26
C GLU A 223 -2.58 21.41 13.19
N TYR A 224 -1.35 21.65 12.69
CA TYR A 224 -0.27 22.30 13.44
C TYR A 224 0.02 23.72 12.97
N ILE A 225 -0.96 24.36 12.32
CA ILE A 225 -0.87 25.73 11.83
C ILE A 225 -2.04 26.53 12.39
N THR A 226 -1.74 27.68 12.99
CA THR A 226 -2.76 28.69 13.35
C THR A 226 -2.59 29.94 12.49
N LYS A 227 -3.70 30.63 12.20
CA LYS A 227 -3.70 31.92 11.51
C LYS A 227 -3.40 33.06 12.49
#